data_35d319b4ee725d39ae5dd7a3a5f24483
#
_entry.id   35d319b4ee725d39ae5dd7a3a5f24483
#
_cell.length_a   1.000
_cell.length_b   1.000
_cell.length_c   1.000
_cell.angle_alpha   90.00
_cell.angle_beta   90.00
_cell.angle_gamma   90.00
#
_symmetry.space_group_name_H-M   'P 1'
#
loop_
_entity.id
_entity.type
_entity.pdbx_description
1 polymer ?
#
loop_
_entity_poly.entity_id
_entity_poly.type
_entity_poly.pdbx_seq_one_letter_code
_entity_poly.pdbx_strand_id
1 'polypeptide(L)'
;DMQDTYYLENGQLLKSHTSAAQNAIYKKYKDALFNEGRPIKAIFPGRCFRNESIDACHENTFFQMEGIMIDENISISNLIYFMKTMLSEVFGRPVEVRLRPGFFPFVEPGFELDIKCLICGGDGCPSCKDSGWLELCPCGMIHPKVLEYGGIDTEKYTGFAFGLGLTRLAMMKYGIKDIRTLNSGNLKALSQFVNA
;
A
#
# COMPACT_ATOMS: atom_id res chain seq x y z
N ASP A 1 -20.05 3.89 -0.68
CA ASP A 1 -20.15 4.64 0.58
C ASP A 1 -19.10 4.08 1.53
N MET A 2 -18.06 4.86 1.75
CA MET A 2 -17.04 4.48 2.72
C MET A 2 -17.55 4.90 4.10
N GLN A 3 -18.10 3.93 4.83
CA GLN A 3 -18.66 4.15 6.18
C GLN A 3 -17.60 4.55 7.20
N ASP A 4 -16.34 4.34 6.88
CA ASP A 4 -15.17 4.62 7.70
C ASP A 4 -14.57 6.02 7.47
N THR A 5 -15.20 6.89 6.68
CA THR A 5 -14.72 8.25 6.40
C THR A 5 -15.14 9.24 7.49
N TYR A 6 -14.19 10.04 7.97
CA TYR A 6 -14.48 11.19 8.81
C TYR A 6 -14.87 12.39 7.97
N TYR A 7 -16.09 12.90 8.17
CA TYR A 7 -16.59 14.14 7.59
C TYR A 7 -16.49 15.27 8.61
N LEU A 8 -16.03 16.43 8.15
CA LEU A 8 -15.97 17.65 8.95
C LEU A 8 -17.24 18.49 8.76
N GLU A 9 -17.57 19.34 9.72
CA GLU A 9 -18.77 20.21 9.67
C GLU A 9 -18.81 21.14 8.46
N ASN A 10 -17.64 21.51 7.92
CA ASN A 10 -17.51 22.36 6.74
C ASN A 10 -17.63 21.58 5.40
N GLY A 11 -18.03 20.30 5.43
CA GLY A 11 -18.20 19.47 4.25
C GLY A 11 -16.88 18.86 3.70
N GLN A 12 -15.76 19.15 4.32
CA GLN A 12 -14.50 18.49 4.01
C GLN A 12 -14.42 17.11 4.68
N LEU A 13 -13.47 16.29 4.26
CA LEU A 13 -13.20 14.98 4.86
C LEU A 13 -11.73 14.83 5.21
N LEU A 14 -11.45 14.03 6.23
CA LEU A 14 -10.08 13.62 6.51
C LEU A 14 -9.65 12.57 5.48
N LYS A 15 -8.35 12.60 5.14
CA LYS A 15 -7.77 11.71 4.15
C LYS A 15 -7.93 10.24 4.58
N SER A 16 -8.75 9.48 3.87
CA SER A 16 -8.96 8.04 4.10
C SER A 16 -7.92 7.15 3.38
N HIS A 17 -7.31 7.67 2.30
CA HIS A 17 -6.33 6.97 1.47
C HIS A 17 -5.28 7.93 0.93
N THR A 18 -4.09 7.41 0.65
CA THR A 18 -3.05 8.17 -0.07
C THR A 18 -3.31 8.26 -1.59
N SER A 19 -4.20 7.44 -2.13
CA SER A 19 -4.56 7.40 -3.57
C SER A 19 -5.00 8.74 -4.16
N ALA A 20 -5.52 9.65 -3.34
CA ALA A 20 -5.86 11.02 -3.78
C ALA A 20 -4.67 11.79 -4.37
N ALA A 21 -3.43 11.39 -4.09
CA ALA A 21 -2.23 12.02 -4.64
C ALA A 21 -1.88 11.54 -6.06
N GLN A 22 -2.42 10.42 -6.53
CA GLN A 22 -2.02 9.80 -7.82
C GLN A 22 -2.09 10.78 -8.98
N ASN A 23 -3.25 11.40 -9.22
CA ASN A 23 -3.44 12.32 -10.35
C ASN A 23 -2.52 13.53 -10.32
N ALA A 24 -2.20 14.05 -9.13
CA ALA A 24 -1.24 15.15 -8.99
C ALA A 24 0.17 14.70 -9.38
N ILE A 25 0.56 13.48 -9.06
CA ILE A 25 1.84 12.88 -9.41
C ILE A 25 1.92 12.66 -10.93
N TYR A 26 0.88 12.12 -11.56
CA TYR A 26 0.82 11.93 -13.01
C TYR A 26 1.01 13.26 -13.73
N LYS A 27 0.23 14.28 -13.38
CA LYS A 27 0.32 15.63 -13.97
C LYS A 27 1.70 16.25 -13.80
N LYS A 28 2.36 15.98 -12.68
CA LYS A 28 3.70 16.52 -12.40
C LYS A 28 4.80 15.87 -13.25
N TYR A 29 4.70 14.57 -13.51
CA TYR A 29 5.79 13.80 -14.11
C TYR A 29 5.51 13.31 -15.55
N LYS A 30 4.32 13.53 -16.11
CA LYS A 30 3.97 13.09 -17.47
C LYS A 30 4.89 13.65 -18.55
N ASP A 31 5.35 14.90 -18.41
CA ASP A 31 6.22 15.52 -19.41
C ASP A 31 7.59 14.83 -19.48
N ALA A 32 8.11 14.38 -18.34
CA ALA A 32 9.34 13.58 -18.30
C ALA A 32 9.13 12.20 -18.93
N LEU A 33 7.95 11.59 -18.72
CA LEU A 33 7.58 10.33 -19.37
C LEU A 33 7.48 10.50 -20.89
N PHE A 34 6.81 11.54 -21.37
CA PHE A 34 6.51 11.73 -22.79
C PHE A 34 7.72 12.22 -23.60
N ASN A 35 8.48 13.17 -23.04
CA ASN A 35 9.54 13.86 -23.75
C ASN A 35 10.93 13.24 -23.55
N GLU A 36 11.14 12.59 -22.40
CA GLU A 36 12.46 12.06 -22.02
C GLU A 36 12.45 10.52 -21.91
N GLY A 37 11.30 9.86 -22.08
CA GLY A 37 11.15 8.42 -21.91
C GLY A 37 11.45 7.95 -20.49
N ARG A 38 11.32 8.83 -19.48
CA ARG A 38 11.56 8.48 -18.09
C ARG A 38 10.31 7.87 -17.44
N PRO A 39 10.36 6.63 -16.96
CA PRO A 39 9.24 6.03 -16.24
C PRO A 39 8.80 6.87 -15.05
N ILE A 40 7.50 6.95 -14.79
CA ILE A 40 6.99 7.49 -13.53
C ILE A 40 7.14 6.40 -12.48
N LYS A 41 8.01 6.63 -11.50
CA LYS A 41 8.19 5.79 -10.32
C LYS A 41 8.06 6.68 -9.10
N ALA A 42 7.04 6.44 -8.29
CA ALA A 42 6.79 7.27 -7.12
C ALA A 42 6.24 6.45 -5.97
N ILE A 43 6.66 6.79 -4.76
CA ILE A 43 6.01 6.39 -3.51
C ILE A 43 5.55 7.65 -2.79
N PHE A 44 4.40 7.57 -2.15
CA PHE A 44 3.83 8.70 -1.42
C PHE A 44 3.22 8.24 -0.11
N PRO A 45 4.02 8.29 0.97
CA PRO A 45 3.53 8.00 2.31
C PRO A 45 2.66 9.15 2.81
N GLY A 46 1.68 8.83 3.62
CA GLY A 46 0.81 9.83 4.24
C GLY A 46 0.05 9.29 5.43
N ARG A 47 -0.37 10.21 6.30
CA ARG A 47 -1.27 9.90 7.39
C ARG A 47 -2.69 9.77 6.83
N CYS A 48 -3.37 8.70 7.22
CA CYS A 48 -4.75 8.41 6.87
C CYS A 48 -5.60 8.29 8.13
N PHE A 49 -6.90 8.51 7.96
CA PHE A 49 -7.87 8.52 9.05
C PHE A 49 -9.09 7.69 8.64
N ARG A 50 -9.50 6.78 9.52
CA ARG A 50 -10.71 5.96 9.32
C ARG A 50 -11.48 5.86 10.61
N ASN A 51 -12.79 5.95 10.51
CA ASN A 51 -13.70 5.80 11.63
C ASN A 51 -13.96 4.31 11.91
N GLU A 52 -12.95 3.64 12.45
CA GLU A 52 -12.98 2.22 12.78
C GLU A 52 -12.94 2.01 14.29
N SER A 53 -13.41 0.85 14.75
CA SER A 53 -13.25 0.43 16.14
C SER A 53 -11.77 0.16 16.44
N ILE A 54 -11.28 0.77 17.52
CA ILE A 54 -9.86 0.64 17.92
C ILE A 54 -9.65 -0.72 18.59
N ASP A 55 -8.69 -1.48 18.06
CA ASP A 55 -8.23 -2.75 18.64
C ASP A 55 -6.69 -2.91 18.51
N ALA A 56 -6.15 -4.10 18.69
CA ALA A 56 -4.72 -4.36 18.55
C ALA A 56 -4.20 -4.22 17.10
N CYS A 57 -5.09 -4.26 16.10
CA CYS A 57 -4.77 -4.26 14.66
C CYS A 57 -5.28 -3.03 13.93
N HIS A 58 -6.24 -2.31 14.52
CA HIS A 58 -6.91 -1.16 13.91
C HIS A 58 -6.83 0.07 14.81
N GLU A 59 -6.59 1.22 14.19
CA GLU A 59 -6.59 2.52 14.84
C GLU A 59 -7.14 3.58 13.88
N ASN A 60 -7.77 4.62 14.46
CA ASN A 60 -8.38 5.70 13.69
C ASN A 60 -7.37 6.49 12.86
N THR A 61 -6.11 6.47 13.26
CA THR A 61 -5.01 7.19 12.60
C THR A 61 -3.87 6.22 12.33
N PHE A 62 -3.47 6.10 11.08
CA PHE A 62 -2.39 5.24 10.66
C PHE A 62 -1.62 5.84 9.47
N PHE A 63 -0.48 5.29 9.15
CA PHE A 63 0.27 5.67 7.96
C PHE A 63 0.05 4.65 6.85
N GLN A 64 -0.22 5.15 5.67
CA GLN A 64 -0.28 4.37 4.44
C GLN A 64 0.81 4.86 3.49
N MET A 65 1.40 3.97 2.75
CA MET A 65 2.28 4.26 1.63
C MET A 65 1.64 3.68 0.37
N GLU A 66 1.48 4.51 -0.62
CA GLU A 66 1.11 4.05 -1.95
C GLU A 66 2.30 4.16 -2.88
N GLY A 67 2.41 3.24 -3.81
CA GLY A 67 3.44 3.25 -4.83
C GLY A 67 2.85 3.03 -6.20
N ILE A 68 3.44 3.68 -7.19
CA ILE A 68 3.06 3.57 -8.60
C ILE A 68 4.29 3.40 -9.47
N MET A 69 4.12 2.68 -10.55
CA MET A 69 5.06 2.63 -11.66
C MET A 69 4.30 2.68 -12.98
N ILE A 70 4.66 3.62 -13.86
CA ILE A 70 4.08 3.79 -15.18
C ILE A 70 5.21 3.86 -16.20
N ASP A 71 5.10 3.05 -17.24
CA ASP A 71 6.03 2.99 -18.36
C ASP A 71 5.35 2.29 -19.55
N GLU A 72 6.05 2.14 -20.66
CA GLU A 72 5.62 1.26 -21.74
C GLU A 72 5.68 -0.21 -21.28
N ASN A 73 4.64 -0.99 -21.65
CA ASN A 73 4.59 -2.45 -21.41
C ASN A 73 4.69 -2.92 -19.95
N ILE A 74 4.27 -2.12 -19.00
CA ILE A 74 4.15 -2.58 -17.60
C ILE A 74 3.06 -3.65 -17.48
N SER A 75 3.37 -4.72 -16.77
CA SER A 75 2.51 -5.89 -16.62
C SER A 75 2.36 -6.34 -15.16
N ILE A 76 1.45 -7.28 -14.91
CA ILE A 76 1.30 -7.93 -13.59
C ILE A 76 2.60 -8.61 -13.15
N SER A 77 3.39 -9.15 -14.07
CA SER A 77 4.69 -9.75 -13.76
C SER A 77 5.67 -8.73 -13.16
N ASN A 78 5.65 -7.49 -13.65
CA ASN A 78 6.44 -6.40 -13.09
C ASN A 78 5.97 -6.05 -11.67
N LEU A 79 4.66 -6.01 -11.44
CA LEU A 79 4.09 -5.79 -10.11
C LEU A 79 4.54 -6.87 -9.13
N ILE A 80 4.40 -8.15 -9.48
CA ILE A 80 4.80 -9.29 -8.63
C ILE A 80 6.30 -9.20 -8.30
N TYR A 81 7.13 -8.97 -9.32
CA TYR A 81 8.58 -8.86 -9.14
C TYR A 81 8.94 -7.71 -8.20
N PHE A 82 8.35 -6.53 -8.43
CA PHE A 82 8.59 -5.36 -7.59
C PHE A 82 8.19 -5.61 -6.14
N MET A 83 6.96 -6.11 -5.91
CA MET A 83 6.46 -6.36 -4.56
C MET A 83 7.29 -7.41 -3.82
N LYS A 84 7.66 -8.49 -4.50
CA LYS A 84 8.52 -9.54 -3.91
C LYS A 84 9.88 -8.98 -3.52
N THR A 85 10.51 -8.19 -4.39
CA THR A 85 11.83 -7.59 -4.14
C THR A 85 11.75 -6.59 -2.99
N MET A 86 10.81 -5.64 -3.05
CA MET A 86 10.62 -4.62 -2.02
C MET A 86 10.38 -5.25 -0.63
N LEU A 87 9.49 -6.23 -0.54
CA LEU A 87 9.19 -6.88 0.72
C LEU A 87 10.36 -7.72 1.24
N SER A 88 11.12 -8.35 0.35
CA SER A 88 12.34 -9.08 0.74
C SER A 88 13.39 -8.15 1.36
N GLU A 89 13.58 -6.97 0.77
CA GLU A 89 14.47 -5.94 1.33
C GLU A 89 13.95 -5.41 2.67
N VAL A 90 12.65 -5.11 2.77
CA VAL A 90 12.05 -4.64 4.02
C VAL A 90 12.25 -5.63 5.15
N PHE A 91 12.02 -6.93 4.91
CA PHE A 91 12.13 -7.96 5.95
C PHE A 91 13.55 -8.54 6.10
N GLY A 92 14.50 -8.17 5.23
CA GLY A 92 15.88 -8.67 5.25
C GLY A 92 15.99 -10.17 4.97
N ARG A 93 15.00 -10.76 4.29
CA ARG A 93 14.96 -12.18 3.90
C ARG A 93 14.06 -12.41 2.69
N PRO A 94 14.28 -13.47 1.91
CA PRO A 94 13.37 -13.83 0.82
C PRO A 94 11.94 -14.02 1.32
N VAL A 95 10.98 -13.46 0.58
CA VAL A 95 9.55 -13.63 0.85
C VAL A 95 8.85 -14.26 -0.34
N GLU A 96 7.81 -15.03 -0.07
CA GLU A 96 6.87 -15.50 -1.09
C GLU A 96 5.61 -14.65 -1.05
N VAL A 97 5.13 -14.27 -2.23
CA VAL A 97 3.90 -13.50 -2.40
C VAL A 97 2.96 -14.24 -3.35
N ARG A 98 1.66 -14.02 -3.16
CA ARG A 98 0.63 -14.45 -4.09
C ARG A 98 -0.40 -13.33 -4.28
N LEU A 99 -1.07 -13.35 -5.43
CA LEU A 99 -2.17 -12.44 -5.73
C LEU A 99 -3.49 -13.22 -5.68
N ARG A 100 -4.47 -12.68 -4.99
CA ARG A 100 -5.87 -13.11 -5.02
C ARG A 100 -6.69 -12.05 -5.75
N PRO A 101 -7.59 -12.39 -6.68
CA PRO A 101 -8.46 -11.41 -7.32
C PRO A 101 -9.24 -10.61 -6.26
N GLY A 102 -9.28 -9.30 -6.44
CA GLY A 102 -10.02 -8.37 -5.60
C GLY A 102 -10.55 -7.21 -6.44
N PHE A 103 -11.67 -6.63 -6.03
CA PHE A 103 -12.23 -5.46 -6.70
C PHE A 103 -11.82 -4.18 -5.99
N PHE A 104 -11.14 -3.30 -6.73
CA PHE A 104 -10.78 -1.95 -6.28
C PHE A 104 -11.02 -0.97 -7.44
N PRO A 105 -11.69 0.17 -7.20
CA PRO A 105 -12.10 1.08 -8.28
C PRO A 105 -10.94 1.75 -9.01
N PHE A 106 -9.73 1.70 -8.46
CA PHE A 106 -8.56 2.39 -9.02
C PHE A 106 -7.67 1.48 -9.87
N VAL A 107 -7.89 0.16 -9.82
CA VAL A 107 -7.06 -0.84 -10.51
C VAL A 107 -7.92 -1.89 -11.21
N GLU A 108 -7.49 -2.32 -12.40
CA GLU A 108 -8.14 -3.37 -13.20
C GLU A 108 -7.08 -4.07 -14.09
N PRO A 109 -6.81 -5.37 -13.88
CA PRO A 109 -7.30 -6.18 -12.78
C PRO A 109 -6.75 -5.77 -11.42
N GLY A 110 -7.60 -5.90 -10.39
CA GLY A 110 -7.25 -5.66 -8.99
C GLY A 110 -7.00 -6.96 -8.23
N PHE A 111 -6.12 -6.87 -7.24
CA PHE A 111 -5.71 -8.01 -6.42
C PHE A 111 -5.49 -7.60 -4.96
N GLU A 112 -5.73 -8.56 -4.08
CA GLU A 112 -5.13 -8.59 -2.75
C GLU A 112 -3.80 -9.32 -2.83
N LEU A 113 -2.73 -8.69 -2.39
CA LEU A 113 -1.43 -9.32 -2.24
C LEU A 113 -1.30 -9.93 -0.85
N ASP A 114 -1.09 -11.24 -0.81
CA ASP A 114 -0.74 -11.96 0.40
C ASP A 114 0.76 -12.24 0.44
N ILE A 115 1.32 -12.20 1.65
CA ILE A 115 2.68 -12.68 1.94
C ILE A 115 2.60 -14.00 2.70
N LYS A 116 3.46 -14.96 2.36
CA LYS A 116 3.60 -16.19 3.13
C LYS A 116 3.92 -15.85 4.58
N CYS A 117 3.21 -16.46 5.51
CA CYS A 117 3.33 -16.11 6.92
C CYS A 117 4.78 -16.19 7.41
N LEU A 118 5.30 -15.07 7.88
CA LEU A 118 6.70 -14.96 8.31
C LEU A 118 6.94 -15.62 9.67
N ILE A 119 5.90 -16.01 10.40
CA ILE A 119 5.96 -16.62 11.73
C ILE A 119 6.02 -18.13 11.60
N CYS A 120 5.09 -18.76 10.87
CA CYS A 120 4.99 -20.20 10.72
C CYS A 120 5.60 -20.73 9.40
N GLY A 121 6.13 -19.87 8.55
CA GLY A 121 6.70 -20.33 7.28
C GLY A 121 5.69 -20.91 6.28
N GLY A 122 4.38 -20.72 6.54
CA GLY A 122 3.31 -21.26 5.69
C GLY A 122 2.58 -22.47 6.27
N ASP A 123 3.01 -23.01 7.40
CA ASP A 123 2.40 -24.23 8.01
C ASP A 123 1.04 -23.98 8.68
N GLY A 124 0.70 -22.70 8.90
CA GLY A 124 -0.49 -22.29 9.62
C GLY A 124 -0.17 -21.95 11.09
N CYS A 125 -0.77 -20.87 11.59
CA CYS A 125 -0.69 -20.46 12.99
C CYS A 125 -1.81 -19.46 13.31
N PRO A 126 -2.05 -19.16 14.61
CA PRO A 126 -3.10 -18.20 14.99
C PRO A 126 -2.97 -16.82 14.32
N SER A 127 -1.74 -16.34 14.06
CA SER A 127 -1.51 -15.04 13.41
C SER A 127 -1.97 -14.99 11.95
N CYS A 128 -1.89 -16.09 11.23
CA CYS A 128 -2.40 -16.21 9.87
C CYS A 128 -3.75 -16.94 9.80
N LYS A 129 -4.39 -17.18 10.95
CA LYS A 129 -5.66 -17.92 11.05
C LYS A 129 -5.58 -19.27 10.33
N ASP A 130 -4.49 -19.99 10.57
CA ASP A 130 -4.15 -21.29 10.01
C ASP A 130 -4.09 -21.39 8.47
N SER A 131 -4.16 -20.23 7.79
CA SER A 131 -4.10 -20.18 6.32
C SER A 131 -2.68 -20.31 5.74
N GLY A 132 -1.65 -20.09 6.55
CA GLY A 132 -0.26 -19.98 6.09
C GLY A 132 0.07 -18.66 5.37
N TRP A 133 -0.90 -17.76 5.19
CA TRP A 133 -0.76 -16.51 4.44
C TRP A 133 -1.32 -15.33 5.23
N LEU A 134 -0.70 -14.17 5.04
CA LEU A 134 -1.13 -12.90 5.63
C LEU A 134 -1.47 -11.93 4.49
N GLU A 135 -2.70 -11.46 4.47
CA GLU A 135 -3.11 -10.37 3.59
C GLU A 135 -2.35 -9.11 3.94
N LEU A 136 -1.75 -8.47 2.94
CA LEU A 136 -0.86 -7.35 3.15
C LEU A 136 -1.39 -6.05 2.55
N CYS A 137 -1.76 -6.07 1.26
CA CYS A 137 -2.19 -4.85 0.60
C CYS A 137 -2.97 -5.09 -0.70
N PRO A 138 -3.92 -4.19 -1.03
CA PRO A 138 -4.48 -4.08 -2.35
C PRO A 138 -3.44 -3.60 -3.36
N CYS A 139 -3.48 -4.15 -4.57
CA CYS A 139 -2.62 -3.77 -5.68
C CYS A 139 -3.28 -4.13 -7.02
N GLY A 140 -2.69 -3.71 -8.12
CA GLY A 140 -3.17 -4.08 -9.45
C GLY A 140 -2.63 -3.20 -10.56
N MET A 141 -3.10 -3.46 -11.78
CA MET A 141 -2.84 -2.57 -12.91
C MET A 141 -3.72 -1.32 -12.75
N ILE A 142 -3.13 -0.15 -12.95
CA ILE A 142 -3.88 1.11 -12.81
C ILE A 142 -4.99 1.14 -13.85
N HIS A 143 -6.21 1.41 -13.39
CA HIS A 143 -7.37 1.48 -14.29
C HIS A 143 -7.15 2.55 -15.39
N PRO A 144 -7.40 2.26 -16.69
CA PRO A 144 -7.12 3.20 -17.77
C PRO A 144 -7.71 4.59 -17.55
N LYS A 145 -8.95 4.69 -17.06
CA LYS A 145 -9.57 5.98 -16.73
C LYS A 145 -8.81 6.81 -15.69
N VAL A 146 -8.15 6.16 -14.75
CA VAL A 146 -7.32 6.86 -13.74
C VAL A 146 -6.08 7.45 -14.40
N LEU A 147 -5.47 6.74 -15.34
CA LEU A 147 -4.36 7.24 -16.15
C LEU A 147 -4.81 8.42 -17.03
N GLU A 148 -5.94 8.28 -17.72
CA GLU A 148 -6.52 9.34 -18.58
C GLU A 148 -6.81 10.63 -17.79
N TYR A 149 -7.38 10.55 -16.58
CA TYR A 149 -7.59 11.70 -15.69
C TYR A 149 -6.28 12.38 -15.28
N GLY A 150 -5.20 11.62 -15.22
CA GLY A 150 -3.85 12.13 -15.02
C GLY A 150 -3.21 12.73 -16.25
N GLY A 151 -3.84 12.55 -17.43
CA GLY A 151 -3.34 12.97 -18.73
C GLY A 151 -2.27 12.05 -19.30
N ILE A 152 -2.30 10.75 -18.94
CA ILE A 152 -1.42 9.70 -19.47
C ILE A 152 -2.11 9.02 -20.66
N ASP A 153 -1.37 8.84 -21.75
CA ASP A 153 -1.83 8.15 -22.96
C ASP A 153 -1.88 6.62 -22.69
N THR A 154 -3.08 6.09 -22.61
CA THR A 154 -3.33 4.67 -22.29
C THR A 154 -3.12 3.71 -23.45
N GLU A 155 -3.00 4.22 -24.69
CA GLU A 155 -2.62 3.41 -25.86
C GLU A 155 -1.13 3.03 -25.82
N LYS A 156 -0.32 3.87 -25.16
CA LYS A 156 1.13 3.72 -25.10
C LYS A 156 1.63 3.24 -23.74
N TYR A 157 1.04 3.72 -22.67
CA TYR A 157 1.54 3.51 -21.31
C TYR A 157 0.57 2.69 -20.46
N THR A 158 1.15 1.82 -19.68
CA THR A 158 0.48 1.05 -18.64
C THR A 158 1.18 1.26 -17.31
N GLY A 159 0.56 0.85 -16.23
CA GLY A 159 1.19 0.98 -14.91
C GLY A 159 0.54 0.09 -13.87
N PHE A 160 1.23 -0.08 -12.77
CA PHE A 160 0.67 -0.70 -11.59
C PHE A 160 0.66 0.25 -10.40
N ALA A 161 -0.22 -0.03 -9.44
CA ALA A 161 -0.29 0.64 -8.16
C ALA A 161 -0.45 -0.38 -7.03
N PHE A 162 0.00 -0.01 -5.83
CA PHE A 162 -0.24 -0.75 -4.60
C PHE A 162 -0.43 0.21 -3.43
N GLY A 163 -1.29 -0.16 -2.47
CA GLY A 163 -1.54 0.64 -1.27
C GLY A 163 -1.22 -0.14 -0.01
N LEU A 164 -0.09 0.16 0.63
CA LEU A 164 0.46 -0.58 1.76
C LEU A 164 0.25 0.16 3.07
N GLY A 165 -0.34 -0.51 4.07
CA GLY A 165 -0.41 0.00 5.44
C GLY A 165 0.99 0.06 6.08
N LEU A 166 1.63 1.23 6.04
CA LEU A 166 3.00 1.40 6.54
C LEU A 166 3.12 1.11 8.04
N THR A 167 2.11 1.51 8.83
CA THR A 167 2.05 1.17 10.26
C THR A 167 2.03 -0.34 10.47
N ARG A 168 1.20 -1.08 9.71
CA ARG A 168 1.13 -2.55 9.79
C ARG A 168 2.43 -3.22 9.35
N LEU A 169 3.06 -2.69 8.30
CA LEU A 169 4.36 -3.20 7.84
C LEU A 169 5.44 -3.03 8.93
N ALA A 170 5.47 -1.88 9.58
CA ALA A 170 6.37 -1.61 10.71
C ALA A 170 6.11 -2.58 11.88
N MET A 171 4.84 -2.80 12.22
CA MET A 171 4.49 -3.80 13.25
C MET A 171 5.03 -5.18 12.91
N MET A 172 4.86 -5.64 11.67
CA MET A 172 5.36 -6.94 11.22
C MET A 172 6.90 -7.01 11.26
N LYS A 173 7.58 -5.94 10.81
CA LYS A 173 9.04 -5.88 10.78
C LYS A 173 9.65 -5.92 12.18
N TYR A 174 9.10 -5.18 13.12
CA TYR A 174 9.63 -4.99 14.47
C TYR A 174 8.96 -5.88 15.53
N GLY A 175 8.03 -6.76 15.14
CA GLY A 175 7.34 -7.65 16.07
C GLY A 175 6.41 -6.94 17.06
N ILE A 176 5.87 -5.78 16.70
CA ILE A 176 4.95 -5.01 17.52
C ILE A 176 3.58 -5.68 17.48
N LYS A 177 3.07 -6.09 18.64
CA LYS A 177 1.82 -6.87 18.74
C LYS A 177 0.56 -6.03 18.80
N ASP A 178 0.69 -4.74 19.13
CA ASP A 178 -0.44 -3.83 19.33
C ASP A 178 -0.15 -2.49 18.67
N ILE A 179 -0.97 -2.10 17.69
CA ILE A 179 -0.82 -0.88 16.90
C ILE A 179 -0.85 0.37 17.77
N ARG A 180 -1.61 0.35 18.86
CA ARG A 180 -1.75 1.47 19.81
C ARG A 180 -0.44 1.85 20.48
N THR A 181 0.53 0.93 20.54
CA THR A 181 1.88 1.23 21.06
C THR A 181 2.56 2.34 20.28
N LEU A 182 2.32 2.42 18.96
CA LEU A 182 2.97 3.40 18.07
C LEU A 182 2.45 4.82 18.28
N ASN A 183 1.18 4.97 18.67
CA ASN A 183 0.54 6.27 18.86
C ASN A 183 0.30 6.63 20.34
N SER A 184 0.67 5.75 21.28
CA SER A 184 0.41 5.93 22.71
C SER A 184 1.20 7.06 23.38
N GLY A 185 2.22 7.62 22.70
CA GLY A 185 3.13 8.59 23.30
C GLY A 185 4.06 8.00 24.37
N ASN A 186 4.11 6.68 24.50
CA ASN A 186 5.01 5.99 25.44
C ASN A 186 6.44 6.02 24.91
N LEU A 187 7.21 7.03 25.33
CA LEU A 187 8.58 7.25 24.87
C LEU A 187 9.50 6.06 25.19
N LYS A 188 9.27 5.36 26.31
CA LYS A 188 10.06 4.18 26.68
C LYS A 188 9.83 3.03 25.70
N ALA A 189 8.58 2.84 25.24
CA ALA A 189 8.26 1.84 24.22
C ALA A 189 8.86 2.24 22.87
N LEU A 190 8.72 3.51 22.47
CA LEU A 190 9.20 4.01 21.18
C LEU A 190 10.73 4.07 21.09
N SER A 191 11.44 4.33 22.19
CA SER A 191 12.90 4.40 22.21
C SER A 191 13.60 3.07 21.86
N GLN A 192 12.89 1.95 21.95
CA GLN A 192 13.41 0.64 21.53
C GLN A 192 13.68 0.56 20.02
N PHE A 193 13.05 1.42 19.21
CA PHE A 193 13.11 1.40 17.75
C PHE A 193 14.02 2.51 17.16
N VAL A 194 14.65 3.33 17.99
CA VAL A 194 15.46 4.48 17.51
C VAL A 194 16.71 4.04 16.74
N ASN A 195 17.23 2.84 17.02
CA ASN A 195 18.44 2.30 16.40
C ASN A 195 18.20 0.93 15.73
N ALA A 196 16.97 0.63 15.38
CA ALA A 196 16.58 -0.66 14.79
C ALA A 196 16.58 -0.63 13.25
#